data_d070cf6293baefc9c9b6e3e2ffa7eb4c
#
_entry.id   d070cf6293baefc9c9b6e3e2ffa7eb4c
#
_cell.length_a   1.000
_cell.length_b   1.000
_cell.length_c   1.000
_cell.angle_alpha   90.00
_cell.angle_beta   90.00
_cell.angle_gamma   90.00
#
_symmetry.space_group_name_H-M   'P 1'
#
loop_
_entity.id
_entity.type
_entity.pdbx_description
1 polymer ?
#
loop_
_entity_poly.entity_id
_entity_poly.type
_entity_poly.pdbx_seq_one_letter_code
_entity_poly.pdbx_strand_id
1 'polypeptide(L)'
;CSDDRMVVVVHNGIIENYQELKEHLLQKGYTFYSETDTEVVTKLIDYYYTETEHDPLKSMSSALLRVRGSYALGIMFMDRPGVIYAARKDSPLIIGQNEEGAFIASDVPAILSYTRNVYYLDNMEMAELSGEGIRFYTIDRDEIQKEMVTIKWDAEAAEKGGFEHFMMKEIHEQPKAVKDTIGAYVKDGDIDLSALGITDEQFREFRRIFIVACGSAYHVGMAAKYILEDLTDVLVEVDLASEFRYRNPKLTEDTLVVIISQSGETADSLAALRLTRERGIKTLSIVNVVGSSIAREADYVMYTLAGPEIAVATTKAYSTQLICMYLLSMYMAKVRDEMDSITFDSMMNELVQLPEKIANALSDKERIQWFANKFASAKDIFFIGRGLDYAICQEGSLKMKEISYVHSEAYAAGELKHGT
;
A
#
# COMPACT_ATOMS: atom_id res chain seq x y z
N CYS A 1 -1.02 13.55 -25.42
CA CYS A 1 -2.21 13.77 -26.27
C CYS A 1 -2.04 13.09 -27.62
N SER A 2 -3.16 12.84 -28.33
CA SER A 2 -3.15 12.38 -29.72
C SER A 2 -2.60 13.44 -30.67
N ASP A 3 -2.33 13.06 -31.95
CA ASP A 3 -1.71 13.96 -32.94
C ASP A 3 -2.59 15.17 -33.26
N ASP A 4 -3.88 14.99 -33.33
CA ASP A 4 -4.89 16.03 -33.56
C ASP A 4 -5.38 16.71 -32.26
N ARG A 5 -4.81 16.28 -31.09
CA ARG A 5 -5.20 16.73 -29.74
C ARG A 5 -6.64 16.37 -29.34
N MET A 6 -7.27 15.44 -30.04
CA MET A 6 -8.62 15.00 -29.72
C MET A 6 -8.70 14.27 -28.38
N VAL A 7 -7.67 13.47 -28.05
CA VAL A 7 -7.59 12.67 -26.81
C VAL A 7 -6.39 13.09 -25.97
N VAL A 8 -6.65 13.31 -24.69
CA VAL A 8 -5.61 13.57 -23.66
C VAL A 8 -5.73 12.53 -22.56
N VAL A 9 -4.60 11.94 -22.18
CA VAL A 9 -4.55 10.90 -21.14
C VAL A 9 -3.48 11.24 -20.11
N VAL A 10 -3.82 11.05 -18.84
CA VAL A 10 -2.87 10.90 -17.71
C VAL A 10 -2.88 9.44 -17.28
N HIS A 11 -1.71 8.90 -16.93
CA HIS A 11 -1.54 7.48 -16.67
C HIS A 11 -0.62 7.24 -15.46
N ASN A 12 -1.05 6.32 -14.62
CA ASN A 12 -0.23 5.71 -13.57
C ASN A 12 -0.26 4.19 -13.77
N GLY A 13 0.89 3.58 -13.98
CA GLY A 13 1.03 2.15 -14.25
C GLY A 13 2.06 1.85 -15.34
N ILE A 14 2.00 0.65 -15.91
CA ILE A 14 2.91 0.17 -16.96
C ILE A 14 2.11 -0.61 -18.00
N ILE A 15 2.20 -0.20 -19.26
CA ILE A 15 1.63 -0.92 -20.41
C ILE A 15 2.70 -1.88 -20.96
N GLU A 16 2.65 -3.14 -20.56
CA GLU A 16 3.69 -4.14 -20.86
C GLU A 16 3.85 -4.42 -22.35
N ASN A 17 2.77 -4.41 -23.12
CA ASN A 17 2.78 -4.66 -24.54
C ASN A 17 2.82 -3.37 -25.39
N TYR A 18 3.33 -2.26 -24.85
CA TYR A 18 3.33 -0.97 -25.54
C TYR A 18 4.08 -1.02 -26.89
N GLN A 19 5.13 -1.82 -27.01
CA GLN A 19 5.88 -1.94 -28.27
C GLN A 19 5.03 -2.56 -29.39
N GLU A 20 4.33 -3.66 -29.11
CA GLU A 20 3.40 -4.32 -30.05
C GLU A 20 2.30 -3.34 -30.51
N LEU A 21 1.72 -2.61 -29.53
CA LEU A 21 0.69 -1.61 -29.81
C LEU A 21 1.23 -0.44 -30.62
N LYS A 22 2.45 0.02 -30.34
CA LYS A 22 3.14 1.08 -31.09
C LYS A 22 3.37 0.68 -32.54
N GLU A 23 3.88 -0.53 -32.78
CA GLU A 23 4.08 -1.05 -34.13
C GLU A 23 2.77 -1.12 -34.93
N HIS A 24 1.68 -1.57 -34.30
CA HIS A 24 0.35 -1.57 -34.91
C HIS A 24 -0.11 -0.16 -35.29
N LEU A 25 0.05 0.83 -34.40
CA LEU A 25 -0.34 2.21 -34.65
C LEU A 25 0.52 2.89 -35.72
N LEU A 26 1.83 2.59 -35.80
CA LEU A 26 2.69 3.06 -36.87
C LEU A 26 2.19 2.57 -38.27
N GLN A 27 1.73 1.33 -38.37
CA GLN A 27 1.12 0.78 -39.60
C GLN A 27 -0.20 1.46 -39.96
N LYS A 28 -0.87 2.10 -38.98
CA LYS A 28 -2.10 2.89 -39.15
C LYS A 28 -1.82 4.35 -39.46
N GLY A 29 -0.54 4.76 -39.52
CA GLY A 29 -0.12 6.11 -39.87
C GLY A 29 0.07 7.07 -38.68
N TYR A 30 0.00 6.57 -37.45
CA TYR A 30 0.34 7.35 -36.26
C TYR A 30 1.81 7.64 -36.17
N THR A 31 2.19 8.78 -35.61
CA THR A 31 3.56 9.16 -35.30
C THR A 31 3.76 9.16 -33.77
N PHE A 32 5.00 9.15 -33.29
CA PHE A 32 5.30 9.15 -31.86
C PHE A 32 6.39 10.17 -31.54
N TYR A 33 6.19 10.96 -30.48
CA TYR A 33 7.10 12.03 -30.06
C TYR A 33 7.92 11.64 -28.84
N SER A 34 7.48 10.62 -28.11
CA SER A 34 8.14 10.11 -26.91
C SER A 34 8.33 8.60 -26.98
N GLU A 35 9.06 8.07 -26.02
CA GLU A 35 9.22 6.64 -25.81
C GLU A 35 8.32 6.11 -24.68
N THR A 36 7.35 6.91 -24.22
CA THR A 36 6.47 6.54 -23.11
C THR A 36 5.34 5.62 -23.58
N ASP A 37 5.02 4.65 -22.77
CA ASP A 37 3.86 3.78 -22.95
C ASP A 37 2.54 4.55 -22.86
N THR A 38 2.51 5.66 -22.10
CA THR A 38 1.36 6.57 -22.00
C THR A 38 0.99 7.17 -23.35
N GLU A 39 1.97 7.54 -24.18
CA GLU A 39 1.68 8.03 -25.53
C GLU A 39 1.03 6.94 -26.39
N VAL A 40 1.48 5.70 -26.22
CA VAL A 40 0.92 4.57 -26.96
C VAL A 40 -0.55 4.32 -26.60
N VAL A 41 -0.89 4.28 -25.31
CA VAL A 41 -2.29 4.09 -24.90
C VAL A 41 -3.16 5.27 -25.30
N THR A 42 -2.63 6.51 -25.28
CA THR A 42 -3.36 7.69 -25.74
C THR A 42 -3.76 7.57 -27.21
N LYS A 43 -2.80 7.20 -28.06
CA LYS A 43 -3.03 7.05 -29.52
C LYS A 43 -3.86 5.81 -29.85
N LEU A 44 -3.80 4.77 -29.01
CA LEU A 44 -4.68 3.62 -29.16
C LEU A 44 -6.15 3.99 -28.89
N ILE A 45 -6.41 4.78 -27.84
CA ILE A 45 -7.76 5.29 -27.56
C ILE A 45 -8.25 6.19 -28.70
N ASP A 46 -7.41 7.07 -29.22
CA ASP A 46 -7.71 7.95 -30.35
C ASP A 46 -8.03 7.18 -31.63
N TYR A 47 -7.26 6.15 -31.94
CA TYR A 47 -7.53 5.25 -33.06
C TYR A 47 -8.94 4.63 -32.93
N TYR A 48 -9.27 4.09 -31.76
CA TYR A 48 -10.60 3.53 -31.55
C TYR A 48 -11.68 4.60 -31.46
N TYR A 49 -11.36 5.83 -31.03
CA TYR A 49 -12.31 6.93 -31.00
C TYR A 49 -12.81 7.29 -32.42
N THR A 50 -11.90 7.29 -33.36
CA THR A 50 -12.24 7.44 -34.79
C THR A 50 -13.05 6.25 -35.32
N GLU A 51 -12.64 5.02 -35.02
CA GLU A 51 -13.30 3.78 -35.48
C GLU A 51 -14.71 3.58 -34.88
N THR A 52 -15.00 4.18 -33.75
CA THR A 52 -16.27 4.05 -33.02
C THR A 52 -17.21 5.24 -33.16
N GLU A 53 -17.01 6.06 -34.19
CA GLU A 53 -17.82 7.24 -34.47
C GLU A 53 -17.89 8.23 -33.29
N HIS A 54 -16.77 8.43 -32.63
CA HIS A 54 -16.58 9.33 -31.48
C HIS A 54 -17.39 8.94 -30.22
N ASP A 55 -17.54 7.65 -29.96
CA ASP A 55 -18.08 7.12 -28.71
C ASP A 55 -16.96 6.87 -27.68
N PRO A 56 -16.90 7.68 -26.58
CA PRO A 56 -15.82 7.56 -25.60
C PRO A 56 -15.75 6.19 -24.91
N LEU A 57 -16.88 5.67 -24.41
CA LEU A 57 -16.91 4.41 -23.67
C LEU A 57 -16.56 3.22 -24.58
N LYS A 58 -17.04 3.25 -25.83
CA LYS A 58 -16.73 2.20 -26.79
C LYS A 58 -15.27 2.22 -27.24
N SER A 59 -14.71 3.42 -27.41
CA SER A 59 -13.29 3.57 -27.76
C SER A 59 -12.38 3.12 -26.63
N MET A 60 -12.68 3.53 -25.39
CA MET A 60 -11.95 3.09 -24.21
C MET A 60 -12.01 1.56 -24.03
N SER A 61 -13.20 0.98 -24.07
CA SER A 61 -13.39 -0.47 -23.98
C SER A 61 -12.54 -1.20 -25.03
N SER A 62 -12.65 -0.79 -26.31
CA SER A 62 -11.93 -1.42 -27.41
C SER A 62 -10.41 -1.32 -27.27
N ALA A 63 -9.91 -0.18 -26.81
CA ALA A 63 -8.49 0.05 -26.57
C ALA A 63 -7.97 -0.79 -25.38
N LEU A 64 -8.67 -0.71 -24.24
CA LEU A 64 -8.22 -1.29 -22.98
C LEU A 64 -8.27 -2.82 -22.97
N LEU A 65 -9.14 -3.44 -23.73
CA LEU A 65 -9.14 -4.89 -23.95
C LEU A 65 -7.89 -5.41 -24.68
N ARG A 66 -7.13 -4.53 -25.35
CA ARG A 66 -5.86 -4.88 -26.02
C ARG A 66 -4.64 -4.60 -25.15
N VAL A 67 -4.80 -3.83 -24.11
CA VAL A 67 -3.70 -3.44 -23.21
C VAL A 67 -3.39 -4.57 -22.23
N ARG A 68 -2.10 -4.92 -22.14
CA ARG A 68 -1.55 -5.79 -21.08
C ARG A 68 -0.77 -4.95 -20.09
N GLY A 69 -0.78 -5.35 -18.83
CA GLY A 69 -0.15 -4.61 -17.72
C GLY A 69 -1.17 -3.90 -16.84
N SER A 70 -0.67 -2.97 -16.03
CA SER A 70 -1.46 -2.23 -15.04
C SER A 70 -1.68 -0.79 -15.47
N TYR A 71 -2.86 -0.25 -15.21
CA TYR A 71 -3.16 1.16 -15.50
C TYR A 71 -4.22 1.75 -14.58
N ALA A 72 -4.04 3.03 -14.29
CA ALA A 72 -5.03 3.96 -13.80
C ALA A 72 -5.01 5.18 -14.74
N LEU A 73 -6.11 5.41 -15.45
CA LEU A 73 -6.18 6.39 -16.51
C LEU A 73 -7.21 7.47 -16.18
N GLY A 74 -6.84 8.75 -16.42
CA GLY A 74 -7.75 9.86 -16.57
C GLY A 74 -7.72 10.31 -18.04
N ILE A 75 -8.88 10.39 -18.69
CA ILE A 75 -9.02 10.59 -20.12
C ILE A 75 -9.97 11.74 -20.38
N MET A 76 -9.61 12.64 -21.31
CA MET A 76 -10.45 13.72 -21.77
C MET A 76 -10.52 13.71 -23.30
N PHE A 77 -11.71 14.00 -23.84
CA PHE A 77 -11.95 14.17 -25.26
C PHE A 77 -12.29 15.64 -25.56
N MET A 78 -11.65 16.22 -26.57
CA MET A 78 -11.79 17.65 -26.88
C MET A 78 -13.23 18.06 -27.21
N ASP A 79 -13.97 17.20 -27.86
CA ASP A 79 -15.39 17.40 -28.25
C ASP A 79 -16.38 17.04 -27.12
N ARG A 80 -15.89 16.69 -25.92
CA ARG A 80 -16.68 16.42 -24.71
C ARG A 80 -16.22 17.31 -23.54
N PRO A 81 -16.34 18.64 -23.66
CA PRO A 81 -15.88 19.57 -22.65
C PRO A 81 -16.61 19.36 -21.32
N GLY A 82 -15.87 19.39 -20.20
CA GLY A 82 -16.42 19.22 -18.86
C GLY A 82 -16.67 17.76 -18.44
N VAL A 83 -16.22 16.78 -19.25
CA VAL A 83 -16.32 15.36 -18.91
C VAL A 83 -14.91 14.77 -18.77
N ILE A 84 -14.67 14.06 -17.67
CA ILE A 84 -13.50 13.24 -17.46
C ILE A 84 -13.93 11.79 -17.46
N TYR A 85 -13.21 10.96 -18.18
CA TYR A 85 -13.36 9.52 -18.14
C TYR A 85 -12.23 8.92 -17.32
N ALA A 86 -12.52 7.84 -16.62
CA ALA A 86 -11.53 7.11 -15.82
C ALA A 86 -11.60 5.62 -16.12
N ALA A 87 -10.48 4.93 -16.06
CA ALA A 87 -10.42 3.48 -16.20
C ALA A 87 -9.28 2.90 -15.35
N ARG A 88 -9.49 1.68 -14.84
CA ARG A 88 -8.54 1.03 -13.95
C ARG A 88 -8.33 -0.44 -14.26
N LYS A 89 -7.06 -0.85 -14.15
CA LYS A 89 -6.65 -2.25 -14.03
C LYS A 89 -5.35 -2.35 -13.21
N ASP A 90 -5.39 -3.03 -12.08
CA ASP A 90 -4.27 -3.34 -11.18
C ASP A 90 -3.49 -2.15 -10.60
N SER A 91 -3.64 -0.93 -11.12
CA SER A 91 -3.16 0.32 -10.52
C SER A 91 -4.27 1.00 -9.71
N PRO A 92 -3.97 1.68 -8.59
CA PRO A 92 -4.98 2.31 -7.76
C PRO A 92 -5.62 3.52 -8.45
N LEU A 93 -6.95 3.62 -8.35
CA LEU A 93 -7.73 4.78 -8.80
C LEU A 93 -8.98 4.92 -7.95
N ILE A 94 -9.17 6.09 -7.39
CA ILE A 94 -10.35 6.49 -6.64
C ILE A 94 -11.02 7.68 -7.31
N ILE A 95 -12.32 7.78 -7.12
CA ILE A 95 -13.13 8.90 -7.60
C ILE A 95 -13.74 9.58 -6.39
N GLY A 96 -13.46 10.88 -6.20
CA GLY A 96 -14.09 11.69 -5.17
C GLY A 96 -15.21 12.54 -5.73
N GLN A 97 -16.16 12.89 -4.87
CA GLN A 97 -17.27 13.76 -5.21
C GLN A 97 -17.57 14.75 -4.08
N ASN A 98 -17.82 16.00 -4.44
CA ASN A 98 -18.39 17.02 -3.56
C ASN A 98 -19.44 17.84 -4.31
N GLU A 99 -19.94 18.93 -3.72
CA GLU A 99 -20.95 19.81 -4.33
C GLU A 99 -20.40 20.59 -5.54
N GLU A 100 -19.11 20.78 -5.66
CA GLU A 100 -18.45 21.55 -6.72
C GLU A 100 -18.08 20.70 -7.93
N GLY A 101 -17.99 19.35 -7.77
CA GLY A 101 -17.62 18.46 -8.86
C GLY A 101 -17.10 17.09 -8.43
N ALA A 102 -16.45 16.45 -9.38
CA ALA A 102 -15.84 15.14 -9.21
C ALA A 102 -14.33 15.19 -9.48
N PHE A 103 -13.58 14.33 -8.81
CA PHE A 103 -12.12 14.26 -8.80
C PHE A 103 -11.64 12.85 -9.04
N ILE A 104 -10.49 12.68 -9.66
CA ILE A 104 -9.80 11.40 -9.76
C ILE A 104 -8.44 11.50 -9.05
N ALA A 105 -8.06 10.47 -8.33
CA ALA A 105 -6.75 10.38 -7.67
C ALA A 105 -6.29 8.92 -7.56
N SER A 106 -4.99 8.71 -7.41
CA SER A 106 -4.43 7.37 -7.16
C SER A 106 -4.63 6.92 -5.71
N ASP A 107 -4.75 7.86 -4.77
CA ASP A 107 -4.89 7.54 -3.34
C ASP A 107 -5.80 8.52 -2.59
N VAL A 108 -6.20 8.12 -1.39
CA VAL A 108 -7.08 8.91 -0.51
C VAL A 108 -6.42 10.21 -0.03
N PRO A 109 -5.16 10.24 0.43
CA PRO A 109 -4.52 11.47 0.87
C PRO A 109 -4.57 12.61 -0.15
N ALA A 110 -4.43 12.32 -1.43
CA ALA A 110 -4.41 13.32 -2.50
C ALA A 110 -5.77 14.05 -2.67
N ILE A 111 -6.86 13.46 -2.21
CA ILE A 111 -8.22 13.98 -2.43
C ILE A 111 -8.89 14.51 -1.16
N LEU A 112 -8.32 14.25 0.02
CA LEU A 112 -8.92 14.59 1.32
C LEU A 112 -9.20 16.08 1.52
N SER A 113 -8.38 16.97 0.92
CA SER A 113 -8.60 18.41 0.99
C SER A 113 -9.83 18.89 0.21
N TYR A 114 -10.34 18.06 -0.70
CA TYR A 114 -11.50 18.38 -1.55
C TYR A 114 -12.75 17.64 -1.11
N THR A 115 -12.63 16.37 -0.74
CA THR A 115 -13.76 15.54 -0.31
C THR A 115 -13.31 14.34 0.51
N ARG A 116 -14.25 13.87 1.35
CA ARG A 116 -14.12 12.57 2.08
C ARG A 116 -14.99 11.49 1.45
N ASN A 117 -15.84 11.84 0.50
CA ASN A 117 -16.73 10.91 -0.15
C ASN A 117 -16.06 10.38 -1.42
N VAL A 118 -15.77 9.07 -1.42
CA VAL A 118 -15.02 8.43 -2.50
C VAL A 118 -15.71 7.16 -2.97
N TYR A 119 -15.46 6.83 -4.23
CA TYR A 119 -15.79 5.56 -4.84
C TYR A 119 -14.50 4.85 -5.24
N TYR A 120 -14.43 3.57 -4.99
CA TYR A 120 -13.33 2.71 -5.43
C TYR A 120 -13.71 2.03 -6.73
N LEU A 121 -12.94 2.25 -7.79
CA LEU A 121 -13.05 1.45 -9.01
C LEU A 121 -12.42 0.08 -8.78
N ASP A 122 -13.08 -0.97 -9.26
CA ASP A 122 -12.50 -2.31 -9.33
C ASP A 122 -11.77 -2.52 -10.67
N ASN A 123 -11.09 -3.65 -10.82
CA ASN A 123 -10.37 -3.94 -12.06
C ASN A 123 -11.32 -4.07 -13.24
N MET A 124 -10.90 -3.52 -14.38
CA MET A 124 -11.68 -3.53 -15.63
C MET A 124 -13.01 -2.78 -15.50
N GLU A 125 -13.03 -1.74 -14.65
CA GLU A 125 -14.13 -0.79 -14.57
C GLU A 125 -13.73 0.55 -15.16
N MET A 126 -14.74 1.27 -15.63
CA MET A 126 -14.64 2.62 -16.19
C MET A 126 -15.63 3.54 -15.48
N ALA A 127 -15.35 4.83 -15.50
CA ALA A 127 -16.27 5.86 -15.02
C ALA A 127 -16.31 7.05 -15.96
N GLU A 128 -17.48 7.70 -15.98
CA GLU A 128 -17.73 8.98 -16.62
C GLU A 128 -18.09 10.01 -15.55
N LEU A 129 -17.29 11.05 -15.44
CA LEU A 129 -17.44 12.14 -14.47
C LEU A 129 -17.87 13.41 -15.24
N SER A 130 -19.06 13.91 -14.96
CA SER A 130 -19.62 15.09 -15.62
C SER A 130 -20.30 16.02 -14.61
N GLY A 131 -20.75 17.19 -15.06
CA GLY A 131 -21.59 18.08 -14.25
C GLY A 131 -22.95 17.50 -13.86
N GLU A 132 -23.40 16.42 -14.52
CA GLU A 132 -24.63 15.70 -14.19
C GLU A 132 -24.43 14.61 -13.12
N GLY A 133 -23.15 14.30 -12.77
CA GLY A 133 -22.79 13.28 -11.78
C GLY A 133 -21.78 12.28 -12.31
N ILE A 134 -21.65 11.16 -11.60
CA ILE A 134 -20.71 10.08 -11.90
C ILE A 134 -21.50 8.85 -12.30
N ARG A 135 -21.12 8.24 -13.43
CA ARG A 135 -21.63 6.94 -13.88
C ARG A 135 -20.49 5.93 -13.96
N PHE A 136 -20.77 4.71 -13.61
CA PHE A 136 -19.78 3.62 -13.58
C PHE A 136 -20.17 2.53 -14.57
N TYR A 137 -19.16 1.92 -15.18
CA TYR A 137 -19.35 0.91 -16.21
C TYR A 137 -18.33 -0.22 -16.04
N THR A 138 -18.72 -1.43 -16.41
CA THR A 138 -17.76 -2.49 -16.69
C THR A 138 -16.98 -2.20 -17.96
N ILE A 139 -15.90 -2.95 -18.22
CA ILE A 139 -15.17 -2.84 -19.50
C ILE A 139 -16.06 -3.21 -20.69
N ASP A 140 -17.08 -4.04 -20.50
CA ASP A 140 -18.07 -4.39 -21.53
C ASP A 140 -19.14 -3.31 -21.71
N ARG A 141 -19.05 -2.23 -20.95
CA ARG A 141 -19.93 -1.03 -20.98
C ARG A 141 -21.31 -1.23 -20.35
N ASP A 142 -21.46 -2.25 -19.54
CA ASP A 142 -22.65 -2.38 -18.71
C ASP A 142 -22.59 -1.37 -17.57
N GLU A 143 -23.65 -0.57 -17.40
CA GLU A 143 -23.74 0.40 -16.31
C GLU A 143 -23.88 -0.34 -14.97
N ILE A 144 -23.09 0.04 -13.98
CA ILE A 144 -23.06 -0.54 -12.64
C ILE A 144 -23.25 0.53 -11.57
N GLN A 145 -23.70 0.11 -10.41
CA GLN A 145 -23.79 0.97 -9.22
C GLN A 145 -22.60 0.72 -8.29
N LYS A 146 -22.06 1.81 -7.74
CA LYS A 146 -20.98 1.75 -6.73
C LYS A 146 -21.44 2.38 -5.43
N GLU A 147 -21.02 1.80 -4.34
CA GLU A 147 -21.27 2.37 -3.01
C GLU A 147 -20.25 3.48 -2.71
N MET A 148 -20.75 4.59 -2.21
CA MET A 148 -19.91 5.70 -1.74
C MET A 148 -19.36 5.38 -0.36
N VAL A 149 -18.07 5.50 -0.20
CA VAL A 149 -17.37 5.32 1.08
C VAL A 149 -16.98 6.69 1.63
N THR A 150 -17.37 6.98 2.87
CA THR A 150 -16.94 8.20 3.55
C THR A 150 -15.68 7.93 4.37
N ILE A 151 -14.59 8.58 4.00
CA ILE A 151 -13.30 8.49 4.70
C ILE A 151 -13.41 9.21 6.05
N LYS A 152 -13.09 8.49 7.12
CA LYS A 152 -13.18 9.00 8.50
C LYS A 152 -11.99 9.85 8.94
N TRP A 153 -10.96 10.01 8.10
CA TRP A 153 -9.81 10.84 8.42
C TRP A 153 -10.17 12.31 8.49
N ASP A 154 -9.52 13.04 9.40
CA ASP A 154 -9.67 14.48 9.50
C ASP A 154 -8.91 15.18 8.36
N ALA A 155 -9.50 16.18 7.71
CA ALA A 155 -8.84 16.96 6.66
C ALA A 155 -7.61 17.71 7.21
N GLU A 156 -7.68 18.21 8.46
CA GLU A 156 -6.53 18.85 9.13
C GLU A 156 -5.34 17.88 9.29
N ALA A 157 -5.63 16.58 9.43
CA ALA A 157 -4.57 15.57 9.50
C ALA A 157 -3.77 15.45 8.20
N ALA A 158 -4.33 15.84 7.06
CA ALA A 158 -3.66 15.88 5.77
C ALA A 158 -2.86 17.19 5.53
N GLU A 159 -2.84 18.13 6.48
CA GLU A 159 -2.06 19.36 6.42
C GLU A 159 -0.71 19.21 7.14
N LYS A 160 0.28 20.06 6.80
CA LYS A 160 1.61 20.01 7.43
C LYS A 160 1.64 20.39 8.90
N GLY A 161 0.60 21.05 9.44
CA GLY A 161 0.48 21.38 10.86
C GLY A 161 1.65 22.19 11.44
N GLY A 162 2.24 23.09 10.63
CA GLY A 162 3.39 23.92 11.03
C GLY A 162 4.77 23.26 10.82
N PHE A 163 4.83 22.03 10.34
CA PHE A 163 6.09 21.38 9.94
C PHE A 163 6.50 21.78 8.52
N GLU A 164 7.79 21.82 8.26
CA GLU A 164 8.33 22.10 6.92
C GLU A 164 7.99 21.00 5.92
N HIS A 165 8.07 19.73 6.39
CA HIS A 165 7.85 18.54 5.58
C HIS A 165 6.83 17.59 6.23
N PHE A 166 6.02 16.92 5.41
CA PHE A 166 5.08 15.89 5.88
C PHE A 166 5.77 14.78 6.67
N MET A 167 6.90 14.29 6.20
CA MET A 167 7.64 13.24 6.90
C MET A 167 8.02 13.67 8.33
N MET A 168 8.44 14.91 8.54
CA MET A 168 8.77 15.41 9.88
C MET A 168 7.53 15.44 10.79
N LYS A 169 6.38 15.86 10.26
CA LYS A 169 5.09 15.78 10.97
C LYS A 169 4.77 14.35 11.35
N GLU A 170 4.83 13.43 10.38
CA GLU A 170 4.48 12.02 10.55
C GLU A 170 5.39 11.29 11.53
N ILE A 171 6.69 11.66 11.58
CA ILE A 171 7.60 11.21 12.63
C ILE A 171 7.10 11.63 14.02
N HIS A 172 6.63 12.87 14.18
CA HIS A 172 6.13 13.37 15.46
C HIS A 172 4.72 12.87 15.80
N GLU A 173 3.98 12.36 14.83
CA GLU A 173 2.67 11.73 15.04
C GLU A 173 2.77 10.27 15.51
N GLN A 174 3.94 9.63 15.46
CA GLN A 174 4.11 8.24 15.85
C GLN A 174 3.59 7.90 17.25
N PRO A 175 3.85 8.71 18.30
CA PRO A 175 3.31 8.42 19.65
C PRO A 175 1.79 8.30 19.67
N LYS A 176 1.10 9.21 18.97
CA LYS A 176 -0.35 9.19 18.84
C LYS A 176 -0.84 8.01 18.00
N ALA A 177 -0.25 7.78 16.85
CA ALA A 177 -0.62 6.70 15.94
C ALA A 177 -0.46 5.32 16.61
N VAL A 178 0.64 5.10 17.32
CA VAL A 178 0.90 3.87 18.09
C VAL A 178 -0.13 3.72 19.22
N LYS A 179 -0.44 4.79 19.95
CA LYS A 179 -1.46 4.79 21.00
C LYS A 179 -2.85 4.42 20.45
N ASP A 180 -3.24 5.03 19.34
CA ASP A 180 -4.53 4.79 18.69
C ASP A 180 -4.64 3.34 18.18
N THR A 181 -3.55 2.80 17.61
CA THR A 181 -3.48 1.41 17.15
C THR A 181 -3.62 0.44 18.33
N ILE A 182 -2.87 0.63 19.42
CA ILE A 182 -2.98 -0.21 20.61
C ILE A 182 -4.40 -0.14 21.18
N GLY A 183 -4.95 1.07 21.33
CA GLY A 183 -6.28 1.28 21.89
C GLY A 183 -7.43 0.65 21.11
N ALA A 184 -7.22 0.36 19.83
CA ALA A 184 -8.22 -0.34 19.01
C ALA A 184 -8.32 -1.85 19.34
N TYR A 185 -7.24 -2.46 19.80
CA TYR A 185 -7.13 -3.90 20.00
C TYR A 185 -6.84 -4.32 21.45
N VAL A 186 -6.68 -3.37 22.35
CA VAL A 186 -6.47 -3.65 23.77
C VAL A 186 -7.66 -3.11 24.56
N LYS A 187 -8.37 -4.02 25.26
CA LYS A 187 -9.53 -3.71 26.11
C LYS A 187 -9.35 -4.38 27.45
N ASP A 188 -9.59 -3.63 28.52
CA ASP A 188 -9.53 -4.12 29.89
C ASP A 188 -8.21 -4.83 30.24
N GLY A 189 -7.10 -4.40 29.64
CA GLY A 189 -5.77 -4.99 29.85
C GLY A 189 -5.48 -6.26 29.05
N ASP A 190 -6.37 -6.66 28.15
CA ASP A 190 -6.20 -7.85 27.30
C ASP A 190 -6.29 -7.47 25.80
N ILE A 191 -5.76 -8.37 24.94
CA ILE A 191 -5.83 -8.21 23.48
C ILE A 191 -7.15 -8.77 22.97
N ASP A 192 -7.93 -7.94 22.29
CA ASP A 192 -9.19 -8.31 21.64
C ASP A 192 -9.04 -8.25 20.12
N LEU A 193 -8.87 -9.41 19.49
CA LEU A 193 -8.84 -9.58 18.03
C LEU A 193 -10.14 -10.17 17.47
N SER A 194 -11.22 -10.22 18.26
CA SER A 194 -12.51 -10.81 17.85
C SER A 194 -13.08 -10.18 16.57
N ALA A 195 -12.83 -8.88 16.37
CA ALA A 195 -13.26 -8.17 15.16
C ALA A 195 -12.60 -8.66 13.86
N LEU A 196 -11.50 -9.42 13.93
CA LEU A 196 -10.88 -10.02 12.75
C LEU A 196 -11.71 -11.17 12.18
N GLY A 197 -12.53 -11.82 13.01
CA GLY A 197 -13.33 -12.99 12.61
C GLY A 197 -12.53 -14.30 12.53
N ILE A 198 -11.29 -14.31 13.01
CA ILE A 198 -10.47 -15.52 13.18
C ILE A 198 -10.78 -16.11 14.56
N THR A 199 -11.16 -17.38 14.64
CA THR A 199 -11.42 -18.02 15.93
C THR A 199 -10.14 -18.50 16.60
N ASP A 200 -10.19 -18.72 17.92
CA ASP A 200 -9.05 -19.25 18.68
C ASP A 200 -8.61 -20.63 18.17
N GLU A 201 -9.58 -21.47 17.74
CA GLU A 201 -9.30 -22.76 17.14
C GLU A 201 -8.49 -22.61 15.86
N GLN A 202 -8.86 -21.65 14.99
CA GLN A 202 -8.13 -21.38 13.76
C GLN A 202 -6.70 -20.87 14.07
N PHE A 203 -6.53 -20.00 15.07
CA PHE A 203 -5.19 -19.58 15.49
C PHE A 203 -4.33 -20.75 16.01
N ARG A 204 -4.93 -21.76 16.66
CA ARG A 204 -4.22 -22.97 17.09
C ARG A 204 -3.85 -23.89 15.92
N GLU A 205 -4.62 -23.87 14.84
CA GLU A 205 -4.42 -24.72 13.65
C GLU A 205 -3.29 -24.22 12.75
N PHE A 206 -3.04 -22.91 12.70
CA PHE A 206 -1.96 -22.36 11.88
C PHE A 206 -0.60 -22.86 12.38
N ARG A 207 0.14 -23.53 11.50
CA ARG A 207 1.50 -24.03 11.74
C ARG A 207 2.56 -23.25 11.01
N ARG A 208 2.13 -22.45 10.02
CA ARG A 208 3.01 -21.68 9.17
C ARG A 208 2.40 -20.31 8.89
N ILE A 209 3.24 -19.29 8.96
CA ILE A 209 2.89 -17.92 8.57
C ILE A 209 3.82 -17.48 7.45
N PHE A 210 3.24 -16.99 6.35
CA PHE A 210 3.97 -16.23 5.34
C PHE A 210 3.64 -14.77 5.49
N ILE A 211 4.64 -13.91 5.70
CA ILE A 211 4.46 -12.46 5.70
C ILE A 211 4.95 -11.94 4.35
N VAL A 212 4.06 -11.33 3.58
CA VAL A 212 4.32 -10.92 2.21
C VAL A 212 4.06 -9.43 2.06
N ALA A 213 5.05 -8.67 1.64
CA ALA A 213 4.97 -7.22 1.56
C ALA A 213 6.04 -6.62 0.63
N CYS A 214 6.01 -5.29 0.47
CA CYS A 214 6.98 -4.49 -0.28
C CYS A 214 7.61 -3.41 0.61
N GLY A 215 8.87 -3.05 0.34
CA GLY A 215 9.56 -1.92 0.98
C GLY A 215 9.57 -1.99 2.51
N SER A 216 9.19 -0.90 3.17
CA SER A 216 9.16 -0.83 4.65
C SER A 216 8.25 -1.87 5.28
N ALA A 217 7.12 -2.20 4.64
CA ALA A 217 6.23 -3.25 5.13
C ALA A 217 6.88 -4.65 5.09
N TYR A 218 7.77 -4.92 4.13
CA TYR A 218 8.59 -6.12 4.13
C TYR A 218 9.54 -6.15 5.35
N HIS A 219 10.14 -5.02 5.72
CA HIS A 219 10.99 -4.93 6.90
C HIS A 219 10.19 -5.08 8.21
N VAL A 220 8.91 -4.68 8.24
CA VAL A 220 8.01 -5.06 9.33
C VAL A 220 7.92 -6.58 9.45
N GLY A 221 7.74 -7.27 8.33
CA GLY A 221 7.74 -8.74 8.29
C GLY A 221 9.03 -9.36 8.82
N MET A 222 10.17 -8.79 8.45
CA MET A 222 11.48 -9.24 8.93
C MET A 222 11.63 -9.12 10.46
N ALA A 223 11.13 -8.02 11.05
CA ALA A 223 11.11 -7.85 12.50
C ALA A 223 10.08 -8.79 13.17
N ALA A 224 8.88 -8.89 12.58
CA ALA A 224 7.81 -9.73 13.09
C ALA A 224 8.16 -11.22 13.11
N LYS A 225 8.96 -11.69 12.15
CA LYS A 225 9.47 -13.06 12.13
C LYS A 225 10.18 -13.42 13.43
N TYR A 226 11.12 -12.58 13.88
CA TYR A 226 11.86 -12.84 15.12
C TYR A 226 10.91 -12.96 16.32
N ILE A 227 9.89 -12.10 16.39
CA ILE A 227 8.97 -12.07 17.52
C ILE A 227 8.02 -13.26 17.49
N LEU A 228 7.46 -13.60 16.33
CA LEU A 228 6.59 -14.75 16.18
C LEU A 228 7.31 -16.07 16.51
N GLU A 229 8.52 -16.25 16.00
CA GLU A 229 9.32 -17.46 16.24
C GLU A 229 9.87 -17.53 17.68
N ASP A 230 10.00 -16.38 18.38
CA ASP A 230 10.41 -16.35 19.79
C ASP A 230 9.24 -16.67 20.75
N LEU A 231 8.02 -16.28 20.36
CA LEU A 231 6.82 -16.43 21.18
C LEU A 231 5.99 -17.68 20.87
N THR A 232 6.19 -18.29 19.68
CA THR A 232 5.37 -19.40 19.19
C THR A 232 6.20 -20.46 18.46
N ASP A 233 5.68 -21.68 18.38
CA ASP A 233 6.26 -22.77 17.58
C ASP A 233 5.86 -22.72 16.09
N VAL A 234 5.40 -21.57 15.61
CA VAL A 234 4.95 -21.40 14.22
C VAL A 234 6.15 -21.09 13.32
N LEU A 235 6.25 -21.77 12.19
CA LEU A 235 7.26 -21.46 11.17
C LEU A 235 6.90 -20.17 10.43
N VAL A 236 7.83 -19.21 10.39
CA VAL A 236 7.60 -17.92 9.75
C VAL A 236 8.50 -17.74 8.54
N GLU A 237 7.92 -17.49 7.38
CA GLU A 237 8.62 -17.07 6.18
C GLU A 237 8.25 -15.62 5.84
N VAL A 238 9.22 -14.85 5.39
CA VAL A 238 9.01 -13.46 4.94
C VAL A 238 9.46 -13.35 3.51
N ASP A 239 8.63 -12.78 2.65
CA ASP A 239 8.89 -12.70 1.23
C ASP A 239 8.55 -11.32 0.66
N LEU A 240 9.31 -10.89 -0.32
CA LEU A 240 8.94 -9.74 -1.15
C LEU A 240 7.74 -10.11 -2.01
N ALA A 241 6.71 -9.27 -2.03
CA ALA A 241 5.49 -9.56 -2.78
C ALA A 241 5.77 -9.72 -4.29
N SER A 242 6.71 -8.95 -4.84
CA SER A 242 7.18 -9.09 -6.21
C SER A 242 7.74 -10.47 -6.51
N GLU A 243 8.53 -11.04 -5.59
CA GLU A 243 9.14 -12.36 -5.76
C GLU A 243 8.15 -13.50 -5.46
N PHE A 244 7.31 -13.32 -4.42
CA PHE A 244 6.30 -14.30 -4.02
C PHE A 244 5.35 -14.66 -5.18
N ARG A 245 4.92 -13.68 -5.98
CA ARG A 245 4.00 -13.90 -7.10
C ARG A 245 4.61 -14.68 -8.27
N TYR A 246 5.93 -14.67 -8.44
CA TYR A 246 6.62 -15.35 -9.56
C TYR A 246 7.25 -16.67 -9.16
N ARG A 247 7.60 -16.87 -7.89
CA ARG A 247 8.00 -18.17 -7.40
C ARG A 247 6.76 -19.04 -7.13
N ASN A 248 6.94 -20.31 -6.90
CA ASN A 248 5.88 -21.24 -6.49
C ASN A 248 5.97 -21.54 -4.98
N PRO A 249 5.46 -20.67 -4.10
CA PRO A 249 5.55 -20.86 -2.66
C PRO A 249 4.79 -22.13 -2.26
N LYS A 250 5.34 -22.87 -1.28
CA LYS A 250 4.73 -24.10 -0.77
C LYS A 250 3.77 -23.74 0.34
N LEU A 251 2.52 -23.49 -0.04
CA LEU A 251 1.41 -23.17 0.87
C LEU A 251 0.63 -24.44 1.16
N THR A 252 0.30 -24.65 2.42
CA THR A 252 -0.51 -25.76 2.96
C THR A 252 -1.75 -25.21 3.64
N GLU A 253 -2.76 -26.03 3.88
CA GLU A 253 -4.04 -25.59 4.47
C GLU A 253 -3.88 -24.99 5.90
N ASP A 254 -2.81 -25.37 6.62
CA ASP A 254 -2.43 -24.84 7.92
C ASP A 254 -1.57 -23.55 7.84
N THR A 255 -1.51 -22.92 6.66
CA THR A 255 -0.79 -21.67 6.42
C THR A 255 -1.73 -20.47 6.54
N LEU A 256 -1.28 -19.43 7.25
CA LEU A 256 -1.83 -18.07 7.18
C LEU A 256 -0.88 -17.18 6.39
N VAL A 257 -1.37 -16.53 5.34
CA VAL A 257 -0.59 -15.53 4.60
C VAL A 257 -0.98 -14.13 5.08
N VAL A 258 -0.03 -13.42 5.67
CA VAL A 258 -0.19 -12.05 6.17
C VAL A 258 0.31 -11.08 5.12
N ILE A 259 -0.56 -10.28 4.56
CA ILE A 259 -0.24 -9.24 3.57
C ILE A 259 -0.16 -7.89 4.27
N ILE A 260 0.99 -7.24 4.26
CA ILE A 260 1.17 -5.93 4.89
C ILE A 260 1.30 -4.84 3.82
N SER A 261 0.46 -3.82 3.89
CA SER A 261 0.50 -2.68 2.97
C SER A 261 -0.10 -1.43 3.64
N GLN A 262 0.62 -0.30 3.63
CA GLN A 262 0.08 0.95 4.19
C GLN A 262 -1.17 1.41 3.41
N SER A 263 -1.08 1.54 2.11
CA SER A 263 -2.17 2.01 1.25
C SER A 263 -3.25 0.95 1.00
N GLY A 264 -2.88 -0.34 1.11
CA GLY A 264 -3.73 -1.45 0.69
C GLY A 264 -3.98 -1.52 -0.83
N GLU A 265 -3.15 -0.80 -1.62
CA GLU A 265 -3.24 -0.70 -3.08
C GLU A 265 -1.94 -1.10 -3.79
N THR A 266 -0.93 -1.60 -3.06
CA THR A 266 0.33 -2.03 -3.65
C THR A 266 0.11 -3.20 -4.61
N ALA A 267 0.42 -3.00 -5.88
CA ALA A 267 0.07 -3.94 -6.97
C ALA A 267 0.62 -5.37 -6.73
N ASP A 268 1.89 -5.49 -6.35
CA ASP A 268 2.49 -6.81 -6.09
C ASP A 268 1.89 -7.48 -4.85
N SER A 269 1.59 -6.73 -3.79
CA SER A 269 0.94 -7.25 -2.59
C SER A 269 -0.48 -7.73 -2.89
N LEU A 270 -1.23 -6.99 -3.71
CA LEU A 270 -2.56 -7.39 -4.17
C LEU A 270 -2.50 -8.65 -5.06
N ALA A 271 -1.51 -8.74 -5.95
CA ALA A 271 -1.32 -9.93 -6.77
C ALA A 271 -0.94 -11.16 -5.93
N ALA A 272 -0.10 -10.99 -4.90
CA ALA A 272 0.24 -12.06 -3.95
C ALA A 272 -0.99 -12.52 -3.15
N LEU A 273 -1.84 -11.59 -2.72
CA LEU A 273 -3.11 -11.88 -2.06
C LEU A 273 -4.02 -12.75 -2.95
N ARG A 274 -4.22 -12.34 -4.20
CA ARG A 274 -5.07 -13.06 -5.17
C ARG A 274 -4.53 -14.46 -5.46
N LEU A 275 -3.22 -14.59 -5.71
CA LEU A 275 -2.54 -15.88 -5.87
C LEU A 275 -2.78 -16.82 -4.69
N THR A 276 -2.73 -16.29 -3.47
CA THR A 276 -2.96 -17.03 -2.24
C THR A 276 -4.41 -17.53 -2.14
N ARG A 277 -5.37 -16.64 -2.42
CA ARG A 277 -6.79 -16.96 -2.39
C ARG A 277 -7.21 -17.97 -3.47
N GLU A 278 -6.65 -17.87 -4.68
CA GLU A 278 -6.85 -18.84 -5.76
C GLU A 278 -6.44 -20.26 -5.34
N ARG A 279 -5.49 -20.38 -4.41
CA ARG A 279 -5.06 -21.66 -3.83
C ARG A 279 -5.89 -22.09 -2.62
N GLY A 280 -6.91 -21.34 -2.23
CA GLY A 280 -7.77 -21.65 -1.08
C GLY A 280 -7.10 -21.42 0.29
N ILE A 281 -5.98 -20.69 0.34
CA ILE A 281 -5.22 -20.43 1.57
C ILE A 281 -5.75 -19.15 2.24
N LYS A 282 -5.84 -19.17 3.57
CA LYS A 282 -6.33 -18.05 4.37
C LYS A 282 -5.39 -16.86 4.35
N THR A 283 -5.98 -15.67 4.27
CA THR A 283 -5.26 -14.40 4.18
C THR A 283 -5.70 -13.43 5.26
N LEU A 284 -4.72 -12.81 5.93
CA LEU A 284 -4.91 -11.67 6.83
C LEU A 284 -4.21 -10.45 6.22
N SER A 285 -4.90 -9.36 6.05
CA SER A 285 -4.27 -8.10 5.65
C SER A 285 -4.07 -7.16 6.82
N ILE A 286 -2.90 -6.49 6.86
CA ILE A 286 -2.61 -5.39 7.78
C ILE A 286 -2.49 -4.13 6.93
N VAL A 287 -3.48 -3.24 7.01
CA VAL A 287 -3.60 -2.06 6.16
C VAL A 287 -4.02 -0.82 6.95
N ASN A 288 -3.72 0.36 6.43
CA ASN A 288 -4.14 1.61 7.05
C ASN A 288 -5.42 2.20 6.41
N VAL A 289 -5.62 1.97 5.11
CA VAL A 289 -6.74 2.56 4.37
C VAL A 289 -7.95 1.62 4.39
N VAL A 290 -9.00 2.09 5.06
CA VAL A 290 -10.29 1.38 5.11
C VAL A 290 -10.90 1.32 3.71
N GLY A 291 -11.36 0.12 3.30
CA GLY A 291 -11.98 -0.08 2.00
C GLY A 291 -11.01 -0.20 0.82
N SER A 292 -9.70 -0.20 1.07
CA SER A 292 -8.69 -0.47 0.03
C SER A 292 -8.88 -1.85 -0.63
N SER A 293 -8.29 -2.04 -1.81
CA SER A 293 -8.43 -3.28 -2.57
C SER A 293 -7.98 -4.51 -1.78
N ILE A 294 -6.82 -4.43 -1.11
CA ILE A 294 -6.33 -5.51 -0.26
C ILE A 294 -7.30 -5.78 0.90
N ALA A 295 -7.84 -4.73 1.54
CA ALA A 295 -8.81 -4.90 2.63
C ALA A 295 -10.11 -5.56 2.18
N ARG A 296 -10.60 -5.26 0.98
CA ARG A 296 -11.83 -5.85 0.44
C ARG A 296 -11.66 -7.29 -0.02
N GLU A 297 -10.47 -7.65 -0.47
CA GLU A 297 -10.21 -8.96 -1.04
C GLU A 297 -9.65 -9.97 -0.03
N ALA A 298 -9.07 -9.56 1.10
CA ALA A 298 -8.56 -10.47 2.14
C ALA A 298 -9.68 -11.19 2.90
N ASP A 299 -9.41 -12.40 3.42
CA ASP A 299 -10.35 -13.09 4.29
C ASP A 299 -10.53 -12.36 5.63
N TYR A 300 -9.42 -11.81 6.17
CA TYR A 300 -9.37 -11.12 7.45
C TYR A 300 -8.61 -9.80 7.31
N VAL A 301 -9.01 -8.78 8.08
CA VAL A 301 -8.41 -7.44 7.99
C VAL A 301 -8.10 -6.88 9.37
N MET A 302 -6.88 -6.39 9.56
CA MET A 302 -6.43 -5.64 10.71
C MET A 302 -6.01 -4.24 10.29
N TYR A 303 -6.61 -3.20 10.86
CA TYR A 303 -6.33 -1.81 10.52
C TYR A 303 -5.32 -1.17 11.48
N THR A 304 -4.33 -0.47 10.94
CA THR A 304 -3.28 0.19 11.75
C THR A 304 -3.73 1.50 12.39
N LEU A 305 -4.76 2.15 11.88
CA LEU A 305 -5.32 3.42 12.38
C LEU A 305 -4.28 4.56 12.50
N ALA A 306 -3.25 4.55 11.66
CA ALA A 306 -2.18 5.55 11.67
C ALA A 306 -2.62 6.94 11.17
N GLY A 307 -3.85 7.06 10.65
CA GLY A 307 -4.28 8.26 9.94
C GLY A 307 -3.62 8.40 8.57
N PRO A 308 -3.82 9.52 7.86
CA PRO A 308 -3.22 9.72 6.54
C PRO A 308 -1.70 9.84 6.64
N GLU A 309 -0.97 9.12 5.81
CA GLU A 309 0.47 9.24 5.62
C GLU A 309 0.72 9.69 4.18
N ILE A 310 1.29 10.89 4.02
CA ILE A 310 1.43 11.60 2.75
C ILE A 310 2.86 11.56 2.26
N ALA A 311 3.83 11.53 3.18
CA ALA A 311 5.22 11.38 2.81
C ALA A 311 5.44 10.07 2.05
N VAL A 312 6.20 10.12 0.96
CA VAL A 312 6.54 8.94 0.17
C VAL A 312 7.33 7.93 1.00
N ALA A 313 8.30 8.41 1.78
CA ALA A 313 9.03 7.58 2.74
C ALA A 313 8.19 7.38 4.00
N THR A 314 7.70 6.17 4.20
CA THR A 314 6.84 5.81 5.33
C THR A 314 7.57 5.90 6.67
N THR A 315 6.86 6.30 7.73
CA THR A 315 7.38 6.40 9.11
C THR A 315 6.38 5.85 10.12
N LYS A 316 5.28 6.55 10.38
CA LYS A 316 4.28 6.13 11.38
C LYS A 316 3.55 4.85 10.98
N ALA A 317 3.35 4.60 9.68
CA ALA A 317 2.75 3.36 9.23
C ALA A 317 3.64 2.15 9.54
N TYR A 318 4.96 2.26 9.37
CA TYR A 318 5.91 1.22 9.79
C TYR A 318 5.75 0.88 11.28
N SER A 319 5.74 1.90 12.16
CA SER A 319 5.59 1.70 13.60
C SER A 319 4.24 1.05 13.96
N THR A 320 3.14 1.50 13.34
CA THR A 320 1.81 0.94 13.62
C THR A 320 1.61 -0.47 13.07
N GLN A 321 2.24 -0.80 11.94
CA GLN A 321 2.28 -2.16 11.41
C GLN A 321 3.05 -3.10 12.35
N LEU A 322 4.17 -2.65 12.93
CA LEU A 322 4.89 -3.42 13.98
C LEU A 322 3.99 -3.66 15.20
N ILE A 323 3.23 -2.66 15.64
CA ILE A 323 2.27 -2.83 16.76
C ILE A 323 1.23 -3.91 16.42
N CYS A 324 0.67 -3.89 15.22
CA CYS A 324 -0.26 -4.93 14.79
C CYS A 324 0.38 -6.31 14.83
N MET A 325 1.63 -6.45 14.39
CA MET A 325 2.36 -7.72 14.45
C MET A 325 2.68 -8.16 15.88
N TYR A 326 3.03 -7.23 16.78
CA TYR A 326 3.23 -7.53 18.20
C TYR A 326 1.95 -8.04 18.85
N LEU A 327 0.83 -7.35 18.64
CA LEU A 327 -0.47 -7.76 19.15
C LEU A 327 -0.88 -9.14 18.62
N LEU A 328 -0.70 -9.38 17.32
CA LEU A 328 -0.98 -10.67 16.70
C LEU A 328 -0.11 -11.80 17.29
N SER A 329 1.19 -11.55 17.45
CA SER A 329 2.15 -12.53 17.98
C SER A 329 1.83 -12.89 19.43
N MET A 330 1.58 -11.90 20.27
CA MET A 330 1.23 -12.10 21.68
C MET A 330 -0.12 -12.81 21.83
N TYR A 331 -1.11 -12.46 21.01
CA TYR A 331 -2.42 -13.11 21.01
C TYR A 331 -2.30 -14.58 20.59
N MET A 332 -1.56 -14.86 19.52
CA MET A 332 -1.32 -16.24 19.07
C MET A 332 -0.62 -17.08 20.14
N ALA A 333 0.43 -16.54 20.74
CA ALA A 333 1.16 -17.24 21.80
C ALA A 333 0.27 -17.57 23.03
N LYS A 334 -0.59 -16.60 23.42
CA LYS A 334 -1.57 -16.80 24.50
C LYS A 334 -2.60 -17.86 24.15
N VAL A 335 -3.24 -17.76 22.98
CA VAL A 335 -4.29 -18.70 22.55
C VAL A 335 -3.75 -20.13 22.39
N ARG A 336 -2.49 -20.28 22.03
CA ARG A 336 -1.79 -21.56 21.84
C ARG A 336 -1.21 -22.14 23.13
N ASP A 337 -1.39 -21.44 24.25
CA ASP A 337 -0.80 -21.82 25.56
C ASP A 337 0.74 -21.87 25.52
N GLU A 338 1.38 -21.07 24.66
CA GLU A 338 2.83 -21.01 24.47
C GLU A 338 3.46 -19.82 25.25
N MET A 339 2.66 -18.99 25.92
CA MET A 339 3.09 -17.86 26.76
C MET A 339 2.38 -17.91 28.13
N ASP A 340 3.14 -17.80 29.19
CA ASP A 340 2.59 -17.67 30.54
C ASP A 340 2.03 -16.26 30.81
N SER A 341 1.14 -16.15 31.81
CA SER A 341 0.46 -14.88 32.13
C SER A 341 1.41 -13.80 32.62
N ILE A 342 2.51 -14.15 33.30
CA ILE A 342 3.47 -13.17 33.83
C ILE A 342 4.22 -12.51 32.66
N THR A 343 4.67 -13.32 31.71
CA THR A 343 5.33 -12.84 30.48
C THR A 343 4.36 -11.99 29.66
N PHE A 344 3.10 -12.44 29.49
CA PHE A 344 2.07 -11.70 28.78
C PHE A 344 1.82 -10.33 29.42
N ASP A 345 1.60 -10.27 30.74
CA ASP A 345 1.36 -9.02 31.47
C ASP A 345 2.56 -8.06 31.39
N SER A 346 3.78 -8.60 31.47
CA SER A 346 5.01 -7.82 31.31
C SER A 346 5.11 -7.19 29.92
N MET A 347 4.86 -7.96 28.87
CA MET A 347 4.88 -7.45 27.49
C MET A 347 3.75 -6.44 27.23
N MET A 348 2.56 -6.69 27.76
CA MET A 348 1.45 -5.73 27.68
C MET A 348 1.80 -4.40 28.34
N ASN A 349 2.41 -4.42 29.52
CA ASN A 349 2.85 -3.20 30.20
C ASN A 349 3.88 -2.42 29.38
N GLU A 350 4.85 -3.12 28.76
CA GLU A 350 5.83 -2.50 27.86
C GLU A 350 5.15 -1.90 26.62
N LEU A 351 4.22 -2.62 26.02
CA LEU A 351 3.49 -2.20 24.81
C LEU A 351 2.68 -0.90 25.08
N VAL A 352 1.97 -0.84 26.20
CA VAL A 352 1.16 0.35 26.57
C VAL A 352 2.04 1.57 26.84
N GLN A 353 3.30 1.39 27.27
CA GLN A 353 4.25 2.48 27.48
C GLN A 353 4.97 2.95 26.20
N LEU A 354 4.88 2.23 25.08
CA LEU A 354 5.58 2.58 23.84
C LEU A 354 5.30 4.00 23.34
N PRO A 355 4.08 4.54 23.38
CA PRO A 355 3.84 5.92 22.96
C PRO A 355 4.70 6.95 23.72
N GLU A 356 4.85 6.79 25.03
CA GLU A 356 5.69 7.67 25.85
C GLU A 356 7.18 7.46 25.55
N LYS A 357 7.62 6.22 25.39
CA LYS A 357 9.02 5.89 25.02
C LYS A 357 9.40 6.49 23.66
N ILE A 358 8.48 6.44 22.67
CA ILE A 358 8.67 7.07 21.36
C ILE A 358 8.75 8.59 21.50
N ALA A 359 7.84 9.22 22.28
CA ALA A 359 7.87 10.65 22.52
C ALA A 359 9.19 11.10 23.18
N ASN A 360 9.70 10.31 24.12
CA ASN A 360 11.00 10.57 24.76
C ASN A 360 12.16 10.45 23.77
N ALA A 361 12.15 9.44 22.88
CA ALA A 361 13.17 9.31 21.84
C ALA A 361 13.15 10.50 20.88
N LEU A 362 11.97 10.98 20.51
CA LEU A 362 11.81 12.15 19.62
C LEU A 362 12.28 13.47 20.28
N SER A 363 12.33 13.56 21.60
CA SER A 363 12.83 14.75 22.30
C SER A 363 14.33 14.98 22.10
N ASP A 364 15.10 13.96 21.69
CA ASP A 364 16.55 14.03 21.47
C ASP A 364 16.94 14.46 20.03
N LYS A 365 16.01 15.12 19.32
CA LYS A 365 16.20 15.49 17.91
C LYS A 365 17.42 16.37 17.64
N GLU A 366 17.76 17.28 18.56
CA GLU A 366 18.92 18.18 18.42
C GLU A 366 20.23 17.41 18.38
N ARG A 367 20.35 16.36 19.20
CA ARG A 367 21.50 15.47 19.19
C ARG A 367 21.56 14.67 17.90
N ILE A 368 20.43 14.16 17.44
CA ILE A 368 20.33 13.43 16.16
C ILE A 368 20.74 14.37 15.00
N GLN A 369 20.23 15.60 14.99
CA GLN A 369 20.57 16.59 13.98
C GLN A 369 22.07 16.95 14.00
N TRP A 370 22.68 17.02 15.18
CA TRP A 370 24.11 17.24 15.30
C TRP A 370 24.94 16.11 14.62
N PHE A 371 24.54 14.85 14.85
CA PHE A 371 25.15 13.70 14.17
C PHE A 371 24.92 13.75 12.67
N ALA A 372 23.70 14.03 12.21
CA ALA A 372 23.36 14.14 10.81
C ALA A 372 24.22 15.20 10.11
N ASN A 373 24.37 16.37 10.72
CA ASN A 373 25.22 17.45 10.19
C ASN A 373 26.70 17.02 10.09
N LYS A 374 27.19 16.28 11.08
CA LYS A 374 28.58 15.79 11.08
C LYS A 374 28.87 14.83 9.93
N PHE A 375 27.89 14.03 9.53
CA PHE A 375 28.01 13.03 8.48
C PHE A 375 27.30 13.39 7.17
N ALA A 376 26.84 14.63 7.02
CA ALA A 376 26.09 15.08 5.85
C ALA A 376 26.83 14.91 4.50
N SER A 377 28.16 14.83 4.52
CA SER A 377 29.00 14.59 3.34
C SER A 377 29.40 13.12 3.12
N ALA A 378 28.91 12.20 3.96
CA ALA A 378 29.18 10.77 3.79
C ALA A 378 28.55 10.29 2.48
N LYS A 379 29.29 9.44 1.75
CA LYS A 379 28.82 8.82 0.52
C LYS A 379 28.20 7.45 0.76
N ASP A 380 28.69 6.77 1.79
CA ASP A 380 28.31 5.42 2.15
C ASP A 380 28.03 5.35 3.65
N ILE A 381 26.97 4.67 4.04
CA ILE A 381 26.58 4.45 5.43
C ILE A 381 26.20 2.98 5.61
N PHE A 382 26.78 2.34 6.64
CA PHE A 382 26.44 0.97 6.99
C PHE A 382 25.67 0.91 8.30
N PHE A 383 24.55 0.20 8.26
CA PHE A 383 23.76 -0.14 9.44
C PHE A 383 24.10 -1.56 9.87
N ILE A 384 24.47 -1.77 11.13
CA ILE A 384 24.97 -3.05 11.61
C ILE A 384 24.18 -3.49 12.83
N GLY A 385 23.59 -4.67 12.78
CA GLY A 385 22.78 -5.22 13.87
C GLY A 385 22.83 -6.74 13.94
N ARG A 386 22.20 -7.30 14.97
CA ARG A 386 22.00 -8.75 15.15
C ARG A 386 20.55 -9.04 15.50
N GLY A 387 20.03 -10.18 15.04
CA GLY A 387 18.65 -10.59 15.33
C GLY A 387 17.66 -9.48 14.94
N LEU A 388 16.81 -9.09 15.87
CA LEU A 388 15.82 -8.03 15.66
C LEU A 388 16.47 -6.69 15.26
N ASP A 389 17.61 -6.31 15.85
CA ASP A 389 18.31 -5.07 15.49
C ASP A 389 18.75 -5.08 14.02
N TYR A 390 19.13 -6.24 13.47
CA TYR A 390 19.46 -6.34 12.06
C TYR A 390 18.24 -6.07 11.18
N ALA A 391 17.06 -6.59 11.53
CA ALA A 391 15.82 -6.32 10.83
C ALA A 391 15.48 -4.81 10.84
N ILE A 392 15.67 -4.13 11.98
CA ILE A 392 15.49 -2.69 12.10
C ILE A 392 16.55 -1.91 11.29
N CYS A 393 17.79 -2.39 11.25
CA CYS A 393 18.85 -1.80 10.42
C CYS A 393 18.49 -1.80 8.92
N GLN A 394 17.81 -2.84 8.45
CA GLN A 394 17.33 -2.89 7.05
C GLN A 394 16.37 -1.73 6.74
N GLU A 395 15.43 -1.43 7.65
CA GLU A 395 14.54 -0.28 7.49
C GLU A 395 15.30 1.05 7.57
N GLY A 396 16.23 1.20 8.51
CA GLY A 396 17.10 2.39 8.60
C GLY A 396 17.88 2.65 7.32
N SER A 397 18.45 1.60 6.74
CA SER A 397 19.16 1.65 5.46
C SER A 397 18.23 2.06 4.31
N LEU A 398 17.01 1.51 4.25
CA LEU A 398 16.01 1.89 3.24
C LEU A 398 15.65 3.37 3.37
N LYS A 399 15.34 3.85 4.57
CA LYS A 399 15.02 5.28 4.81
C LYS A 399 16.17 6.19 4.39
N MET A 400 17.41 5.81 4.68
CA MET A 400 18.58 6.59 4.25
C MET A 400 18.65 6.72 2.72
N LYS A 401 18.47 5.63 1.99
CA LYS A 401 18.45 5.65 0.52
C LYS A 401 17.31 6.50 -0.05
N GLU A 402 16.12 6.35 0.49
CA GLU A 402 14.92 7.06 0.00
C GLU A 402 15.01 8.58 0.18
N ILE A 403 15.57 9.04 1.30
CA ILE A 403 15.52 10.45 1.70
C ILE A 403 16.75 11.22 1.21
N SER A 404 17.94 10.63 1.33
CA SER A 404 19.20 11.32 1.11
C SER A 404 19.93 10.92 -0.16
N TYR A 405 19.51 9.82 -0.81
CA TYR A 405 20.22 9.18 -1.92
C TYR A 405 21.67 8.74 -1.58
N VAL A 406 22.03 8.75 -0.29
CA VAL A 406 23.31 8.19 0.17
C VAL A 406 23.25 6.68 0.03
N HIS A 407 24.30 6.09 -0.55
CA HIS A 407 24.41 4.62 -0.60
C HIS A 407 24.41 4.04 0.81
N SER A 408 23.53 3.11 1.07
CA SER A 408 23.37 2.54 2.41
C SER A 408 23.04 1.06 2.34
N GLU A 409 23.70 0.28 3.18
CA GLU A 409 23.46 -1.15 3.34
C GLU A 409 23.32 -1.54 4.80
N ALA A 410 22.52 -2.57 5.04
CA ALA A 410 22.39 -3.18 6.37
C ALA A 410 23.09 -4.54 6.39
N TYR A 411 23.93 -4.75 7.40
CA TYR A 411 24.67 -5.99 7.59
C TYR A 411 24.32 -6.67 8.91
N ALA A 412 24.10 -7.98 8.85
CA ALA A 412 24.20 -8.79 10.05
C ALA A 412 25.64 -8.70 10.59
N ALA A 413 25.81 -8.31 11.86
CA ALA A 413 27.12 -7.96 12.42
C ALA A 413 28.18 -9.08 12.29
N GLY A 414 27.74 -10.34 12.25
CA GLY A 414 28.61 -11.48 12.03
C GLY A 414 29.16 -11.59 10.61
N GLU A 415 28.42 -11.05 9.63
CA GLU A 415 28.75 -11.13 8.19
C GLU A 415 29.67 -9.99 7.72
N LEU A 416 29.86 -8.93 8.49
CA LEU A 416 30.70 -7.79 8.13
C LEU A 416 32.13 -8.19 7.76
N LYS A 417 32.64 -9.26 8.33
CA LYS A 417 33.97 -9.81 8.04
C LYS A 417 34.11 -10.51 6.69
N HIS A 418 33.00 -10.78 6.02
CA HIS A 418 32.97 -11.49 4.75
C HIS A 418 32.92 -10.56 3.53
N GLY A 419 33.03 -9.28 3.75
CA GLY A 419 33.06 -8.22 2.72
C GLY A 419 31.91 -7.25 2.85
N THR A 420 32.17 -6.00 2.61
CA THR A 420 31.23 -4.87 2.58
C THR A 420 31.36 -4.12 1.26
#